data_e88d1c1d996d68a7725cb5ebb3f4d8d8
#
_entry.id   e88d1c1d996d68a7725cb5ebb3f4d8d8
#
_cell.length_a   1.000
_cell.length_b   1.000
_cell.length_c   1.000
_cell.angle_alpha   90.00
_cell.angle_beta   90.00
_cell.angle_gamma   90.00
#
_symmetry.space_group_name_H-M   'P 1'
#
loop_
_entity.id
_entity.type
_entity.pdbx_description
1 polymer ?
#
loop_
_entity_poly.entity_id
_entity_poly.type
_entity_poly.pdbx_seq_one_letter_code
_entity_poly.pdbx_strand_id
1 'polypeptide(L)'
;MNLINKYVLLIIFLSVGYQSIGQKSFNLPIEKSSRIRFKLINNIIVMPIELNGVKLSFVLDTGVSRPILFNLVNMDSLQIKNTERAYLRGLGSNGSIQAIKSKGNIIKIGEAIAVNKDVSMVFDLSINFTPRLGVPVHGIIGFDIFKDFVVEINYASKYIKLYKPEFFKPKTSSKWNRLSIEVINKKPYLKGKVRLSLEEIPVKLLIDTGSSDALWLFEGSKKNIEVSQEMYFNDFLGKGLSGPVYGRRSKVKSFSVASFTLDKVNVAFPDSIYLSIARNFKQRNGSISGYILKRFNIFFDYNGEQIWIKKNSNFKAPFYYNNSGITLEQRGYRVVKELKKKSCY
;
A
#
# COMPACT_ATOMS: atom_id res chain seq x y z
N MET A 1 -52.17 -32.32 11.60
CA MET A 1 -50.82 -32.07 11.04
C MET A 1 -49.87 -33.10 11.67
N ASN A 2 -49.51 -34.12 10.91
CA ASN A 2 -48.85 -35.32 11.41
C ASN A 2 -47.44 -34.98 12.00
N LEU A 3 -47.06 -35.64 13.09
CA LEU A 3 -45.76 -35.50 13.76
C LEU A 3 -44.58 -35.53 12.76
N ILE A 4 -44.67 -36.39 11.72
CA ILE A 4 -43.69 -36.53 10.66
C ILE A 4 -43.46 -35.20 9.91
N ASN A 5 -44.51 -34.44 9.62
CA ASN A 5 -44.39 -33.13 8.96
C ASN A 5 -43.70 -32.07 9.83
N LYS A 6 -43.79 -32.16 11.16
CA LYS A 6 -43.10 -31.27 12.09
C LYS A 6 -41.58 -31.52 12.09
N TYR A 7 -41.18 -32.79 12.05
CA TYR A 7 -39.74 -33.13 12.04
C TYR A 7 -39.11 -32.88 10.68
N VAL A 8 -39.84 -33.05 9.57
CA VAL A 8 -39.39 -32.69 8.21
C VAL A 8 -39.21 -31.18 8.10
N LEU A 9 -40.13 -30.38 8.65
CA LEU A 9 -39.98 -28.90 8.67
C LEU A 9 -38.80 -28.46 9.59
N LEU A 10 -38.54 -29.13 10.71
CA LEU A 10 -37.42 -28.85 11.60
C LEU A 10 -36.07 -29.19 10.96
N ILE A 11 -35.97 -30.27 10.18
CA ILE A 11 -34.78 -30.66 9.44
C ILE A 11 -34.50 -29.71 8.31
N ILE A 12 -35.55 -29.25 7.60
CA ILE A 12 -35.40 -28.23 6.54
C ILE A 12 -34.93 -26.87 7.13
N PHE A 13 -35.42 -26.48 8.33
CA PHE A 13 -34.98 -25.25 9.00
C PHE A 13 -33.53 -25.34 9.51
N LEU A 14 -33.09 -26.53 9.93
CA LEU A 14 -31.69 -26.77 10.33
C LEU A 14 -30.73 -26.84 9.14
N SER A 15 -31.20 -27.26 7.95
CA SER A 15 -30.36 -27.31 6.75
C SER A 15 -30.19 -25.97 6.04
N VAL A 16 -31.09 -25.00 6.24
CA VAL A 16 -30.98 -23.65 5.68
C VAL A 16 -30.03 -22.74 6.48
N GLY A 17 -29.64 -23.14 7.72
CA GLY A 17 -28.82 -22.33 8.63
C GLY A 17 -27.31 -22.34 8.37
N TYR A 18 -26.78 -23.16 7.46
CA TYR A 18 -25.34 -23.25 7.20
C TYR A 18 -24.95 -22.77 5.81
N GLN A 19 -25.46 -21.63 5.37
CA GLN A 19 -24.69 -20.83 4.43
C GLN A 19 -23.60 -20.11 5.24
N SER A 20 -22.50 -20.80 5.50
CA SER A 20 -21.24 -20.19 5.90
C SER A 20 -20.87 -19.18 4.80
N ILE A 21 -21.23 -17.93 5.01
CA ILE A 21 -20.72 -16.81 4.19
C ILE A 21 -19.23 -16.79 4.49
N GLY A 22 -18.47 -17.44 3.61
CA GLY A 22 -17.03 -17.53 3.73
C GLY A 22 -16.44 -16.15 3.98
N GLN A 23 -15.77 -15.99 5.10
CA GLN A 23 -15.33 -14.72 5.65
C GLN A 23 -14.28 -14.07 4.72
N LYS A 24 -14.71 -13.15 3.84
CA LYS A 24 -13.80 -12.38 2.96
C LYS A 24 -12.99 -11.32 3.73
N SER A 25 -13.27 -11.12 5.00
CA SER A 25 -12.61 -10.16 5.89
C SER A 25 -11.48 -10.81 6.68
N PHE A 26 -10.46 -10.03 6.98
CA PHE A 26 -9.44 -10.46 7.94
C PHE A 26 -10.01 -10.48 9.36
N ASN A 27 -9.62 -11.48 10.12
CA ASN A 27 -9.96 -11.61 11.54
C ASN A 27 -8.73 -12.02 12.35
N LEU A 28 -8.71 -11.60 13.62
CA LEU A 28 -7.78 -12.08 14.64
C LEU A 28 -8.57 -13.07 15.53
N PRO A 29 -8.37 -14.38 15.41
CA PRO A 29 -9.23 -15.36 16.07
C PRO A 29 -9.25 -15.23 17.60
N ILE A 30 -8.10 -15.03 18.22
CA ILE A 30 -7.93 -15.00 19.68
C ILE A 30 -7.47 -13.60 20.13
N GLU A 31 -6.48 -13.04 19.46
CA GLU A 31 -5.79 -11.85 19.88
C GLU A 31 -6.58 -10.55 19.60
N LYS A 32 -6.43 -9.57 20.49
CA LYS A 32 -6.97 -8.20 20.31
C LYS A 32 -6.18 -7.40 19.29
N SER A 33 -4.92 -7.77 19.07
CA SER A 33 -4.01 -7.13 18.13
C SER A 33 -2.90 -8.08 17.70
N SER A 34 -2.34 -7.87 16.50
CA SER A 34 -1.17 -8.60 16.00
C SER A 34 -0.10 -7.63 15.54
N ARG A 35 1.17 -7.94 15.83
CA ARG A 35 2.33 -7.13 15.47
C ARG A 35 3.19 -7.84 14.45
N ILE A 36 3.49 -7.16 13.34
CA ILE A 36 4.27 -7.68 12.21
C ILE A 36 5.48 -6.78 11.99
N ARG A 37 6.69 -7.33 11.95
CA ARG A 37 7.88 -6.60 11.55
C ARG A 37 7.94 -6.46 10.03
N PHE A 38 8.49 -5.32 9.55
CA PHE A 38 8.70 -5.07 8.13
C PHE A 38 10.12 -4.59 7.83
N LYS A 39 10.53 -4.69 6.58
CA LYS A 39 11.70 -4.01 6.04
C LYS A 39 11.27 -2.68 5.43
N LEU A 40 11.97 -1.60 5.77
CA LEU A 40 11.81 -0.30 5.13
C LEU A 40 12.92 -0.11 4.11
N ILE A 41 12.60 -0.16 2.83
CA ILE A 41 13.55 -0.10 1.72
C ILE A 41 13.11 1.01 0.78
N ASN A 42 13.98 1.97 0.51
CA ASN A 42 13.64 3.13 -0.34
C ASN A 42 12.29 3.79 0.06
N ASN A 43 12.04 3.94 1.36
CA ASN A 43 10.80 4.48 1.94
C ASN A 43 9.55 3.58 1.76
N ILE A 44 9.68 2.38 1.19
CA ILE A 44 8.60 1.43 0.95
C ILE A 44 8.62 0.36 2.03
N ILE A 45 7.43 -0.01 2.50
CA ILE A 45 7.22 -1.08 3.49
C ILE A 45 7.12 -2.41 2.76
N VAL A 46 8.05 -3.33 3.06
CA VAL A 46 8.01 -4.73 2.60
C VAL A 46 7.79 -5.63 3.80
N MET A 47 6.67 -6.35 3.81
CA MET A 47 6.22 -7.16 4.95
C MET A 47 5.99 -8.63 4.55
N PRO A 48 6.18 -9.58 5.48
CA PRO A 48 5.88 -10.98 5.25
C PRO A 48 4.35 -11.21 5.22
N ILE A 49 3.91 -12.02 4.27
CA ILE A 49 2.53 -12.50 4.14
C ILE A 49 2.61 -13.99 3.81
N GLU A 50 1.63 -14.77 4.26
CA GLU A 50 1.43 -16.14 3.85
C GLU A 50 0.18 -16.22 2.99
N LEU A 51 0.30 -16.80 1.78
CA LEU A 51 -0.80 -17.03 0.86
C LEU A 51 -0.89 -18.53 0.59
N ASN A 52 -2.03 -19.16 0.92
CA ASN A 52 -2.27 -20.60 0.77
C ASN A 52 -1.13 -21.46 1.39
N GLY A 53 -0.57 -21.03 2.55
CA GLY A 53 0.54 -21.72 3.22
C GLY A 53 1.94 -21.32 2.74
N VAL A 54 2.06 -20.54 1.65
CA VAL A 54 3.35 -20.12 1.10
C VAL A 54 3.75 -18.74 1.63
N LYS A 55 4.96 -18.63 2.21
CA LYS A 55 5.52 -17.37 2.73
C LYS A 55 6.03 -16.50 1.60
N LEU A 56 5.52 -15.29 1.51
CA LEU A 56 5.79 -14.30 0.48
C LEU A 56 6.15 -12.95 1.09
N SER A 57 6.73 -12.06 0.29
CA SER A 57 7.01 -10.66 0.66
C SER A 57 6.15 -9.71 -0.15
N PHE A 58 5.41 -8.84 0.51
CA PHE A 58 4.48 -7.90 -0.11
C PHE A 58 4.82 -6.46 0.25
N VAL A 59 4.60 -5.56 -0.70
CA VAL A 59 4.54 -4.12 -0.41
C VAL A 59 3.20 -3.79 0.23
N LEU A 60 3.22 -3.00 1.30
CA LEU A 60 2.02 -2.38 1.84
C LEU A 60 1.73 -1.09 1.08
N ASP A 61 0.61 -1.05 0.35
CA ASP A 61 0.24 0.03 -0.54
C ASP A 61 -1.21 0.47 -0.32
N THR A 62 -1.40 1.61 0.33
CA THR A 62 -2.73 2.22 0.57
C THR A 62 -3.42 2.68 -0.72
N GLY A 63 -2.71 2.78 -1.83
CA GLY A 63 -3.26 3.09 -3.16
C GLY A 63 -3.92 1.90 -3.85
N VAL A 64 -3.80 0.67 -3.30
CA VAL A 64 -4.28 -0.57 -3.91
C VAL A 64 -5.56 -1.05 -3.25
N SER A 65 -6.56 -1.38 -4.07
CA SER A 65 -7.91 -1.78 -3.62
C SER A 65 -8.11 -3.27 -3.41
N ARG A 66 -7.17 -4.12 -3.85
CA ARG A 66 -7.18 -5.59 -3.69
C ARG A 66 -5.76 -6.14 -3.78
N PRO A 67 -5.47 -7.34 -3.24
CA PRO A 67 -4.15 -7.95 -3.35
C PRO A 67 -3.81 -8.28 -4.81
N ILE A 68 -2.59 -7.97 -5.22
CA ILE A 68 -2.06 -8.28 -6.54
C ILE A 68 -0.74 -9.03 -6.36
N LEU A 69 -0.63 -10.20 -7.00
CA LEU A 69 0.59 -10.98 -7.09
C LEU A 69 1.28 -10.73 -8.43
N PHE A 70 2.58 -10.77 -8.41
CA PHE A 70 3.46 -10.73 -9.58
C PHE A 70 4.76 -11.46 -9.24
N ASN A 71 5.66 -11.63 -10.20
CA ASN A 71 6.95 -12.29 -10.03
C ASN A 71 6.81 -13.73 -9.48
N LEU A 72 5.94 -14.50 -10.11
CA LEU A 72 5.56 -15.87 -9.72
C LEU A 72 6.46 -16.96 -10.32
N VAL A 73 7.72 -16.66 -10.57
CA VAL A 73 8.67 -17.62 -11.11
C VAL A 73 8.96 -18.70 -10.04
N ASN A 74 8.80 -19.99 -10.43
CA ASN A 74 9.03 -21.16 -9.56
C ASN A 74 8.11 -21.27 -8.33
N MET A 75 6.83 -20.91 -8.45
CA MET A 75 5.86 -20.98 -7.36
C MET A 75 4.81 -22.09 -7.52
N ASP A 76 5.21 -23.27 -7.92
CA ASP A 76 4.33 -24.45 -8.10
C ASP A 76 3.57 -24.83 -6.83
N SER A 77 4.11 -24.46 -5.66
CA SER A 77 3.49 -24.73 -4.35
C SER A 77 2.30 -23.82 -4.01
N LEU A 78 2.04 -22.76 -4.78
CA LEU A 78 1.07 -21.73 -4.39
C LEU A 78 -0.41 -22.18 -4.51
N GLN A 79 -0.70 -23.33 -5.12
CA GLN A 79 -2.03 -23.94 -5.25
C GLN A 79 -3.15 -22.94 -5.58
N ILE A 80 -3.00 -22.21 -6.65
CA ILE A 80 -3.99 -21.24 -7.12
C ILE A 80 -5.18 -22.01 -7.76
N LYS A 81 -6.40 -21.66 -7.35
CA LYS A 81 -7.64 -22.32 -7.78
C LYS A 81 -8.67 -21.27 -8.23
N ASN A 82 -9.75 -21.76 -8.86
CA ASN A 82 -10.92 -20.94 -9.23
C ASN A 82 -10.52 -19.65 -9.97
N THR A 83 -9.82 -19.81 -11.08
CA THR A 83 -9.26 -18.68 -11.83
C THR A 83 -10.19 -18.22 -12.94
N GLU A 84 -10.23 -16.90 -13.15
CA GLU A 84 -10.93 -16.24 -14.26
C GLU A 84 -10.02 -15.15 -14.86
N ARG A 85 -10.19 -14.86 -16.14
CA ARG A 85 -9.47 -13.75 -16.80
C ARG A 85 -9.90 -12.42 -16.20
N ALA A 86 -8.96 -11.52 -16.02
CA ALA A 86 -9.18 -10.19 -15.50
C ALA A 86 -8.26 -9.17 -16.17
N TYR A 87 -8.60 -7.90 -16.01
CA TYR A 87 -7.75 -6.81 -16.48
C TYR A 87 -7.53 -5.85 -15.31
N LEU A 88 -6.29 -5.41 -15.18
CA LEU A 88 -5.90 -4.41 -14.19
C LEU A 88 -5.41 -3.17 -14.91
N ARG A 89 -5.60 -2.03 -14.27
CA ARG A 89 -5.10 -0.76 -14.75
C ARG A 89 -4.56 0.06 -13.59
N GLY A 90 -3.41 0.70 -13.78
CA GLY A 90 -2.76 1.55 -12.80
C GLY A 90 -2.14 2.78 -13.45
N LEU A 91 -1.21 3.40 -12.76
CA LEU A 91 -0.38 4.47 -13.31
C LEU A 91 0.49 3.93 -14.44
N GLY A 92 0.78 4.78 -15.43
CA GLY A 92 1.54 4.45 -16.64
C GLY A 92 0.74 4.65 -17.91
N SER A 93 1.37 4.50 -19.07
CA SER A 93 0.78 4.75 -20.39
C SER A 93 0.29 3.50 -21.12
N ASN A 94 0.63 2.29 -20.64
CA ASN A 94 0.39 1.03 -21.37
C ASN A 94 -1.07 0.53 -21.30
N GLY A 95 -2.01 1.31 -20.75
CA GLY A 95 -3.41 0.93 -20.66
C GLY A 95 -3.68 -0.17 -19.63
N SER A 96 -4.59 -1.09 -19.97
CA SER A 96 -4.92 -2.24 -19.11
C SER A 96 -3.96 -3.38 -19.33
N ILE A 97 -3.55 -4.05 -18.26
CA ILE A 97 -2.71 -5.26 -18.31
C ILE A 97 -3.56 -6.50 -18.07
N GLN A 98 -3.21 -7.59 -18.73
CA GLN A 98 -3.85 -8.87 -18.51
C GLN A 98 -3.49 -9.42 -17.12
N ALA A 99 -4.47 -9.99 -16.47
CA ALA A 99 -4.35 -10.61 -15.16
C ALA A 99 -5.24 -11.86 -15.08
N ILE A 100 -4.98 -12.66 -14.08
CA ILE A 100 -5.88 -13.75 -13.66
C ILE A 100 -6.36 -13.40 -12.26
N LYS A 101 -7.66 -13.48 -12.02
CA LYS A 101 -8.26 -13.39 -10.71
C LYS A 101 -8.49 -14.79 -10.17
N SER A 102 -7.97 -15.08 -8.99
CA SER A 102 -8.21 -16.32 -8.24
C SER A 102 -9.14 -16.04 -7.07
N LYS A 103 -10.03 -16.96 -6.77
CA LYS A 103 -11.00 -16.90 -5.66
C LYS A 103 -10.72 -18.01 -4.64
N GLY A 104 -11.17 -17.82 -3.42
CA GLY A 104 -11.09 -18.85 -2.38
C GLY A 104 -9.71 -18.98 -1.72
N ASN A 105 -8.86 -17.96 -1.80
CA ASN A 105 -7.54 -18.00 -1.21
C ASN A 105 -7.55 -17.71 0.30
N ILE A 106 -6.55 -18.24 1.01
CA ILE A 106 -6.29 -17.96 2.42
C ILE A 106 -5.08 -17.03 2.50
N ILE A 107 -5.24 -15.89 3.18
CA ILE A 107 -4.14 -14.94 3.44
C ILE A 107 -3.94 -14.83 4.94
N LYS A 108 -2.68 -14.99 5.39
CA LYS A 108 -2.29 -14.79 6.79
C LYS A 108 -1.25 -13.67 6.89
N ILE A 109 -1.45 -12.78 7.87
CA ILE A 109 -0.59 -11.62 8.15
C ILE A 109 -0.37 -11.53 9.67
N GLY A 110 0.77 -12.03 10.15
CA GLY A 110 0.93 -12.28 11.58
C GLY A 110 -0.13 -13.27 12.06
N GLU A 111 -0.93 -12.89 13.06
CA GLU A 111 -2.04 -13.71 13.56
C GLU A 111 -3.38 -13.42 12.83
N ALA A 112 -3.42 -12.42 11.97
CA ALA A 112 -4.63 -12.12 11.21
C ALA A 112 -4.78 -13.08 10.03
N ILE A 113 -5.98 -13.66 9.89
CA ILE A 113 -6.31 -14.63 8.84
C ILE A 113 -7.55 -14.14 8.09
N ALA A 114 -7.51 -14.24 6.78
CA ALA A 114 -8.66 -14.07 5.91
C ALA A 114 -8.81 -15.31 5.04
N VAL A 115 -10.00 -15.90 5.03
CA VAL A 115 -10.36 -17.00 4.14
C VAL A 115 -11.22 -16.49 3.00
N ASN A 116 -11.28 -17.28 1.92
CA ASN A 116 -12.09 -16.98 0.73
C ASN A 116 -11.75 -15.62 0.07
N LYS A 117 -10.45 -15.26 0.04
CA LYS A 117 -9.98 -14.00 -0.56
C LYS A 117 -9.82 -14.11 -2.07
N ASP A 118 -10.19 -13.01 -2.72
CA ASP A 118 -9.88 -12.81 -4.14
C ASP A 118 -8.49 -12.18 -4.26
N VAL A 119 -7.66 -12.75 -5.13
CA VAL A 119 -6.31 -12.26 -5.43
C VAL A 119 -6.17 -12.11 -6.95
N SER A 120 -5.59 -11.02 -7.41
CA SER A 120 -5.24 -10.83 -8.81
C SER A 120 -3.79 -11.21 -9.04
N MET A 121 -3.48 -11.88 -10.15
CA MET A 121 -2.13 -12.29 -10.53
C MET A 121 -1.75 -11.70 -11.87
N VAL A 122 -0.56 -11.14 -11.95
CA VAL A 122 0.01 -10.57 -13.16
C VAL A 122 1.24 -11.37 -13.55
N PHE A 123 1.27 -11.87 -14.77
CA PHE A 123 2.37 -12.66 -15.30
C PHE A 123 3.35 -11.86 -16.16
N ASP A 124 3.10 -10.55 -16.32
CA ASP A 124 4.02 -9.66 -17.01
C ASP A 124 5.31 -9.50 -16.20
N LEU A 125 6.39 -10.13 -16.69
CA LEU A 125 7.72 -10.10 -16.07
C LEU A 125 8.29 -8.68 -15.94
N SER A 126 7.76 -7.72 -16.70
CA SER A 126 8.13 -6.33 -16.58
C SER A 126 7.70 -5.74 -15.22
N ILE A 127 6.66 -6.31 -14.57
CA ILE A 127 6.20 -5.90 -13.25
C ILE A 127 6.97 -6.68 -12.18
N ASN A 128 8.20 -6.26 -11.95
CA ASN A 128 9.08 -6.83 -10.94
C ASN A 128 9.79 -5.71 -10.18
N PHE A 129 9.48 -5.58 -8.89
CA PHE A 129 10.10 -4.57 -8.02
C PHE A 129 11.37 -5.09 -7.32
N THR A 130 11.65 -6.39 -7.41
CA THR A 130 12.81 -7.03 -6.78
C THR A 130 14.14 -6.37 -7.16
N PRO A 131 14.45 -6.10 -8.44
CA PRO A 131 15.72 -5.49 -8.82
C PRO A 131 15.95 -4.13 -8.16
N ARG A 132 14.90 -3.33 -8.05
CA ARG A 132 14.98 -1.96 -7.50
C ARG A 132 15.01 -1.93 -5.97
N LEU A 133 14.38 -2.91 -5.31
CA LEU A 133 14.33 -2.99 -3.86
C LEU A 133 15.43 -3.87 -3.26
N GLY A 134 16.13 -4.66 -4.08
CA GLY A 134 17.19 -5.56 -3.63
C GLY A 134 16.72 -6.71 -2.73
N VAL A 135 15.42 -6.94 -2.66
CA VAL A 135 14.79 -8.04 -1.93
C VAL A 135 13.63 -8.61 -2.75
N PRO A 136 13.33 -9.92 -2.63
CA PRO A 136 12.17 -10.49 -3.31
C PRO A 136 10.87 -9.78 -2.91
N VAL A 137 10.09 -9.38 -3.92
CA VAL A 137 8.74 -8.83 -3.76
C VAL A 137 7.82 -9.62 -4.68
N HIS A 138 6.78 -10.20 -4.10
CA HIS A 138 5.87 -11.12 -4.78
C HIS A 138 4.48 -10.52 -4.99
N GLY A 139 4.19 -9.37 -4.38
CA GLY A 139 2.89 -8.73 -4.53
C GLY A 139 2.76 -7.43 -3.76
N ILE A 140 1.58 -6.86 -3.87
CA ILE A 140 1.14 -5.65 -3.16
C ILE A 140 -0.21 -5.91 -2.49
N ILE A 141 -0.42 -5.32 -1.30
CA ILE A 141 -1.67 -5.41 -0.53
C ILE A 141 -1.94 -4.07 0.14
N GLY A 142 -3.21 -3.69 0.24
CA GLY A 142 -3.58 -2.42 0.85
C GLY A 142 -4.95 -2.46 1.51
N PHE A 143 -5.98 -1.93 0.86
CA PHE A 143 -7.31 -1.71 1.42
C PHE A 143 -7.86 -2.89 2.25
N ASP A 144 -7.59 -4.12 1.83
CA ASP A 144 -8.09 -5.31 2.53
C ASP A 144 -7.67 -5.40 3.99
N ILE A 145 -6.51 -4.83 4.35
CA ILE A 145 -6.02 -4.78 5.75
C ILE A 145 -6.68 -3.60 6.47
N PHE A 146 -6.70 -2.44 5.84
CA PHE A 146 -7.15 -1.19 6.47
C PHE A 146 -8.66 -1.14 6.70
N LYS A 147 -9.47 -1.88 5.91
CA LYS A 147 -10.92 -1.92 6.10
C LYS A 147 -11.34 -2.74 7.33
N ASP A 148 -10.52 -3.71 7.74
CA ASP A 148 -10.87 -4.66 8.79
C ASP A 148 -10.20 -4.33 10.14
N PHE A 149 -9.13 -3.49 10.13
CA PHE A 149 -8.35 -3.15 11.32
C PHE A 149 -8.07 -1.65 11.44
N VAL A 150 -7.89 -1.19 12.67
CA VAL A 150 -7.10 0.01 12.92
C VAL A 150 -5.63 -0.37 12.81
N VAL A 151 -4.91 0.27 11.90
CA VAL A 151 -3.54 -0.10 11.53
C VAL A 151 -2.55 0.92 12.05
N GLU A 152 -1.69 0.52 12.98
CA GLU A 152 -0.52 1.30 13.38
C GLU A 152 0.65 1.01 12.46
N ILE A 153 1.26 2.04 11.89
CA ILE A 153 2.54 1.95 11.20
C ILE A 153 3.58 2.73 12.02
N ASN A 154 4.53 2.00 12.62
CA ASN A 154 5.65 2.58 13.34
C ASN A 154 6.92 2.47 12.49
N TYR A 155 7.21 3.52 11.74
CA TYR A 155 8.35 3.55 10.84
C TYR A 155 9.70 3.55 11.57
N ALA A 156 9.79 4.18 12.74
CA ALA A 156 11.02 4.22 13.51
C ALA A 156 11.41 2.85 14.03
N SER A 157 10.46 2.08 14.55
CA SER A 157 10.67 0.73 15.08
C SER A 157 10.39 -0.38 14.04
N LYS A 158 10.00 -0.02 12.82
CA LYS A 158 9.76 -0.92 11.66
C LYS A 158 8.79 -2.06 11.98
N TYR A 159 7.60 -1.71 12.48
CA TYR A 159 6.52 -2.66 12.66
C TYR A 159 5.17 -2.08 12.24
N ILE A 160 4.27 -2.96 11.85
CA ILE A 160 2.84 -2.72 11.71
C ILE A 160 2.16 -3.43 12.88
N LYS A 161 1.15 -2.81 13.46
CA LYS A 161 0.29 -3.47 14.45
C LYS A 161 -1.16 -3.30 14.02
N LEU A 162 -1.84 -4.42 13.92
CA LEU A 162 -3.25 -4.53 13.57
C LEU A 162 -4.05 -4.60 14.85
N TYR A 163 -5.06 -3.76 15.00
CA TYR A 163 -5.97 -3.79 16.15
C TYR A 163 -7.37 -4.09 15.65
N LYS A 164 -8.07 -4.99 16.32
CA LYS A 164 -9.53 -5.08 16.16
C LYS A 164 -10.13 -3.72 16.54
N PRO A 165 -11.02 -3.15 15.72
CA PRO A 165 -11.55 -1.79 15.96
C PRO A 165 -12.15 -1.62 17.35
N GLU A 166 -12.87 -2.63 17.88
CA GLU A 166 -13.52 -2.62 19.17
C GLU A 166 -12.55 -2.56 20.37
N PHE A 167 -11.28 -2.95 20.17
CA PHE A 167 -10.24 -2.89 21.20
C PHE A 167 -9.26 -1.73 21.00
N PHE A 168 -9.42 -0.95 19.95
CA PHE A 168 -8.57 0.21 19.72
C PHE A 168 -8.99 1.38 20.63
N LYS A 169 -8.02 1.93 21.35
CA LYS A 169 -8.22 3.16 22.12
C LYS A 169 -7.53 4.31 21.41
N PRO A 170 -8.28 5.37 21.05
CA PRO A 170 -7.72 6.56 20.43
C PRO A 170 -6.57 7.18 21.24
N LYS A 171 -5.62 7.79 20.55
CA LYS A 171 -4.48 8.44 21.20
C LYS A 171 -4.85 9.85 21.63
N THR A 172 -4.85 10.08 22.94
CA THR A 172 -5.27 11.36 23.58
C THR A 172 -4.10 12.28 23.95
N SER A 173 -2.87 11.76 23.96
CA SER A 173 -1.68 12.60 24.25
C SER A 173 -1.53 13.74 23.25
N SER A 174 -1.17 14.93 23.69
CA SER A 174 -0.92 16.14 22.88
C SER A 174 0.15 15.97 21.78
N LYS A 175 0.96 14.91 21.87
CA LYS A 175 1.95 14.56 20.82
C LYS A 175 1.32 13.98 19.56
N TRP A 176 0.06 13.53 19.62
CA TRP A 176 -0.68 12.97 18.50
C TRP A 176 -1.64 14.02 17.93
N ASN A 177 -1.62 14.18 16.63
CA ASN A 177 -2.60 14.98 15.90
C ASN A 177 -3.58 14.05 15.21
N ARG A 178 -4.85 14.24 15.48
CA ARG A 178 -5.96 13.58 14.79
C ARG A 178 -6.33 14.38 13.56
N LEU A 179 -6.51 13.69 12.44
CA LEU A 179 -6.88 14.25 11.14
C LEU A 179 -8.04 13.46 10.56
N SER A 180 -9.01 14.14 9.98
CA SER A 180 -10.01 13.49 9.13
C SER A 180 -9.38 13.13 7.79
N ILE A 181 -9.73 11.95 7.29
CA ILE A 181 -9.44 11.49 5.93
C ILE A 181 -10.76 11.19 5.22
N GLU A 182 -10.71 11.09 3.91
CA GLU A 182 -11.83 10.62 3.10
C GLU A 182 -11.41 9.30 2.44
N VAL A 183 -12.18 8.23 2.62
CA VAL A 183 -11.91 6.94 1.97
C VAL A 183 -12.78 6.81 0.71
N ILE A 184 -12.23 7.19 -0.43
CA ILE A 184 -12.92 7.22 -1.72
C ILE A 184 -12.37 6.13 -2.63
N ASN A 185 -13.26 5.30 -3.17
CA ASN A 185 -12.87 4.16 -4.01
C ASN A 185 -11.78 3.28 -3.36
N LYS A 186 -11.94 3.04 -2.05
CA LYS A 186 -11.01 2.23 -1.23
C LYS A 186 -9.62 2.85 -1.04
N LYS A 187 -9.45 4.14 -1.25
CA LYS A 187 -8.19 4.87 -1.13
C LYS A 187 -8.34 6.04 -0.15
N PRO A 188 -7.34 6.26 0.73
CA PRO A 188 -7.40 7.32 1.74
C PRO A 188 -6.88 8.64 1.19
N TYR A 189 -7.63 9.70 1.38
CA TYR A 189 -7.24 11.06 1.01
C TYR A 189 -7.20 11.96 2.24
N LEU A 190 -6.20 12.83 2.30
CA LEU A 190 -6.07 13.87 3.31
C LEU A 190 -6.04 15.26 2.67
N LYS A 191 -6.36 16.28 3.47
CA LYS A 191 -6.18 17.68 3.12
C LYS A 191 -4.87 18.19 3.72
N GLY A 192 -4.08 18.90 2.92
CA GLY A 192 -2.85 19.56 3.32
C GLY A 192 -2.70 20.89 2.62
N LYS A 193 -1.55 21.53 2.82
CA LYS A 193 -1.20 22.77 2.12
C LYS A 193 0.21 22.67 1.56
N VAL A 194 0.42 23.17 0.36
CA VAL A 194 1.75 23.29 -0.26
C VAL A 194 2.06 24.75 -0.50
N ARG A 195 3.33 25.12 -0.36
CA ARG A 195 3.84 26.44 -0.73
C ARG A 195 4.86 26.27 -1.83
N LEU A 196 4.48 26.59 -3.04
CA LEU A 196 5.37 26.57 -4.22
C LEU A 196 6.11 27.90 -4.36
N SER A 197 5.39 29.01 -4.25
CA SER A 197 5.91 30.38 -4.33
C SER A 197 5.67 31.16 -3.03
N LEU A 198 4.82 32.17 -3.06
CA LEU A 198 4.48 32.99 -1.90
C LEU A 198 3.23 32.49 -1.16
N GLU A 199 2.27 31.96 -1.90
CA GLU A 199 0.97 31.56 -1.38
C GLU A 199 0.94 30.08 -0.93
N GLU A 200 0.14 29.82 0.09
CA GLU A 200 -0.23 28.45 0.49
C GLU A 200 -1.42 27.96 -0.35
N ILE A 201 -1.24 26.85 -1.02
CA ILE A 201 -2.26 26.23 -1.85
C ILE A 201 -2.83 25.03 -1.11
N PRO A 202 -4.12 25.02 -0.73
CA PRO A 202 -4.74 23.83 -0.15
C PRO A 202 -4.88 22.72 -1.19
N VAL A 203 -4.50 21.50 -0.81
CA VAL A 203 -4.46 20.33 -1.69
C VAL A 203 -5.13 19.12 -1.06
N LYS A 204 -5.79 18.28 -1.88
CA LYS A 204 -6.29 16.96 -1.51
C LYS A 204 -5.34 15.91 -2.09
N LEU A 205 -4.72 15.14 -1.22
CA LEU A 205 -3.66 14.20 -1.56
C LEU A 205 -4.05 12.77 -1.19
N LEU A 206 -3.77 11.82 -2.09
CA LEU A 206 -3.79 10.40 -1.73
C LEU A 206 -2.68 10.12 -0.72
N ILE A 207 -2.97 9.41 0.36
CA ILE A 207 -1.94 8.82 1.22
C ILE A 207 -1.48 7.52 0.55
N ASP A 208 -0.22 7.47 0.11
CA ASP A 208 0.32 6.41 -0.75
C ASP A 208 1.59 5.80 -0.12
N THR A 209 1.42 4.68 0.58
CA THR A 209 2.56 3.96 1.19
C THR A 209 3.32 3.10 0.18
N GLY A 210 2.79 2.90 -1.03
CA GLY A 210 3.41 2.13 -2.11
C GLY A 210 4.39 2.93 -2.98
N SER A 211 4.49 4.24 -2.77
CA SER A 211 5.43 5.12 -3.47
C SER A 211 6.59 5.55 -2.57
N SER A 212 7.81 5.56 -3.11
CA SER A 212 9.04 5.96 -2.41
C SER A 212 9.26 7.46 -2.33
N ASP A 213 8.57 8.24 -3.14
CA ASP A 213 8.71 9.70 -3.22
C ASP A 213 8.19 10.41 -1.96
N ALA A 214 8.37 11.74 -1.91
CA ALA A 214 7.82 12.55 -0.85
C ALA A 214 6.43 13.06 -1.21
N LEU A 215 6.35 13.83 -2.28
CA LEU A 215 5.15 14.49 -2.73
C LEU A 215 5.04 14.36 -4.26
N TRP A 216 3.86 14.02 -4.75
CA TRP A 216 3.49 14.20 -6.15
C TRP A 216 2.44 15.30 -6.22
N LEU A 217 2.56 16.20 -7.19
CA LEU A 217 1.56 17.20 -7.53
C LEU A 217 1.19 17.08 -9.00
N PHE A 218 -0.10 17.19 -9.30
CA PHE A 218 -0.61 17.10 -10.67
C PHE A 218 -0.77 18.50 -11.22
N GLU A 219 0.05 18.87 -12.19
CA GLU A 219 -0.03 20.17 -12.83
C GLU A 219 -1.43 20.43 -13.41
N GLY A 220 -1.90 21.64 -13.26
CA GLY A 220 -3.23 22.05 -13.70
C GLY A 220 -4.39 21.44 -12.91
N SER A 221 -4.14 20.61 -11.87
CA SER A 221 -5.21 20.08 -11.01
C SER A 221 -5.83 21.16 -10.12
N LYS A 222 -5.11 22.24 -9.92
CA LYS A 222 -5.54 23.47 -9.23
C LYS A 222 -4.71 24.65 -9.75
N LYS A 223 -5.27 25.86 -9.69
CA LYS A 223 -4.55 27.10 -10.04
C LYS A 223 -3.25 27.18 -9.21
N ASN A 224 -2.17 27.59 -9.83
CA ASN A 224 -0.83 27.74 -9.25
C ASN A 224 -0.14 26.41 -8.83
N ILE A 225 -0.67 25.24 -9.21
CA ILE A 225 0.07 23.98 -9.11
C ILE A 225 0.79 23.75 -10.44
N GLU A 226 2.01 24.26 -10.51
CA GLU A 226 2.89 24.18 -11.67
C GLU A 226 4.33 23.98 -11.22
N VAL A 227 5.15 23.33 -12.05
CA VAL A 227 6.57 23.20 -11.77
C VAL A 227 7.27 24.55 -11.94
N SER A 228 8.20 24.89 -11.04
CA SER A 228 9.05 26.07 -11.21
C SER A 228 9.87 25.95 -12.49
N GLN A 229 9.84 26.99 -13.34
CA GLN A 229 10.63 27.02 -14.57
C GLN A 229 12.14 27.18 -14.33
N GLU A 230 12.52 27.63 -13.14
CA GLU A 230 13.93 27.91 -12.81
C GLU A 230 14.69 26.69 -12.25
N MET A 231 13.99 25.76 -11.58
CA MET A 231 14.63 24.65 -10.88
C MET A 231 13.82 23.35 -11.00
N TYR A 232 14.04 22.62 -12.06
CA TYR A 232 13.55 21.25 -12.21
C TYR A 232 14.52 20.40 -13.04
N PHE A 233 14.35 19.09 -12.99
CA PHE A 233 14.99 18.16 -13.91
C PHE A 233 14.02 17.03 -14.28
N ASN A 234 14.14 16.52 -15.50
CA ASN A 234 13.36 15.38 -15.96
C ASN A 234 13.89 14.09 -15.33
N ASP A 235 12.98 13.22 -14.91
CA ASP A 235 13.36 11.96 -14.27
C ASP A 235 12.34 10.86 -14.49
N PHE A 236 12.81 9.63 -14.35
CA PHE A 236 11.97 8.46 -14.17
C PHE A 236 11.42 8.46 -12.74
N LEU A 237 10.11 8.65 -12.58
CA LEU A 237 9.47 8.77 -11.27
C LEU A 237 9.14 7.41 -10.63
N GLY A 238 9.03 6.38 -11.44
CA GLY A 238 8.75 5.04 -10.96
C GLY A 238 8.01 4.19 -11.99
N LYS A 239 7.61 3.00 -11.56
CA LYS A 239 6.84 2.07 -12.40
C LYS A 239 5.51 1.79 -11.73
N GLY A 240 4.42 2.13 -12.43
CA GLY A 240 3.07 1.72 -12.05
C GLY A 240 2.71 0.37 -12.68
N LEU A 241 1.48 -0.10 -12.41
CA LEU A 241 0.98 -1.34 -13.02
C LEU A 241 0.89 -1.24 -14.54
N SER A 242 0.58 -0.04 -15.08
CA SER A 242 0.47 0.19 -16.52
C SER A 242 1.75 0.79 -17.12
N GLY A 243 2.91 0.49 -16.57
CA GLY A 243 4.22 0.85 -17.16
C GLY A 243 4.96 1.98 -16.45
N PRO A 244 6.02 2.47 -17.09
CA PRO A 244 6.86 3.53 -16.53
C PRO A 244 6.10 4.85 -16.41
N VAL A 245 6.52 5.68 -15.44
CA VAL A 245 6.01 7.03 -15.21
C VAL A 245 7.21 7.97 -15.23
N TYR A 246 7.17 8.97 -16.07
CA TYR A 246 8.16 10.04 -16.17
C TYR A 246 7.53 11.38 -15.78
N GLY A 247 8.38 12.36 -15.55
CA GLY A 247 7.96 13.71 -15.23
C GLY A 247 9.11 14.54 -14.69
N ARG A 248 8.78 15.64 -14.05
CA ARG A 248 9.75 16.62 -13.56
C ARG A 248 9.88 16.56 -12.05
N ARG A 249 11.10 16.67 -11.55
CA ARG A 249 11.41 16.79 -10.12
C ARG A 249 11.82 18.20 -9.77
N SER A 250 11.36 18.65 -8.61
CA SER A 250 11.68 19.96 -8.03
C SER A 250 11.54 19.92 -6.52
N LYS A 251 11.55 21.07 -5.87
CA LYS A 251 11.24 21.23 -4.43
C LYS A 251 10.12 22.23 -4.24
N VAL A 252 9.22 21.94 -3.31
CA VAL A 252 8.30 22.95 -2.75
C VAL A 252 8.96 23.64 -1.58
N LYS A 253 8.64 24.92 -1.34
CA LYS A 253 9.13 25.66 -0.17
C LYS A 253 8.73 24.97 1.12
N SER A 254 7.45 24.60 1.24
CA SER A 254 6.96 23.83 2.37
C SER A 254 5.73 22.98 2.02
N PHE A 255 5.51 21.93 2.82
CA PHE A 255 4.29 21.14 2.89
C PHE A 255 3.81 21.09 4.32
N SER A 256 2.55 21.43 4.56
CA SER A 256 1.92 21.42 5.87
C SER A 256 0.76 20.45 5.95
N VAL A 257 0.70 19.70 7.05
CA VAL A 257 -0.39 18.78 7.39
C VAL A 257 -0.62 18.83 8.90
N ALA A 258 -1.86 19.02 9.35
CA ALA A 258 -2.20 19.34 10.73
C ALA A 258 -1.35 20.52 11.24
N SER A 259 -0.71 20.35 12.40
CA SER A 259 0.22 21.32 13.00
C SER A 259 1.68 21.16 12.53
N PHE A 260 1.95 20.29 11.55
CA PHE A 260 3.30 19.98 11.12
C PHE A 260 3.62 20.64 9.78
N THR A 261 4.76 21.31 9.71
CA THR A 261 5.32 21.85 8.48
C THR A 261 6.67 21.20 8.21
N LEU A 262 6.88 20.83 6.96
CA LEU A 262 8.12 20.28 6.41
C LEU A 262 8.63 21.24 5.33
N ASP A 263 9.90 21.66 5.44
CA ASP A 263 10.50 22.62 4.51
C ASP A 263 11.30 21.94 3.42
N LYS A 264 11.43 22.61 2.26
CA LYS A 264 12.24 22.17 1.12
C LYS A 264 11.94 20.75 0.70
N VAL A 265 10.64 20.40 0.68
CA VAL A 265 10.18 19.03 0.39
C VAL A 265 10.38 18.71 -1.08
N ASN A 266 10.96 17.52 -1.37
CA ASN A 266 11.06 17.01 -2.72
C ASN A 266 9.67 16.79 -3.31
N VAL A 267 9.47 17.26 -4.54
CA VAL A 267 8.20 17.08 -5.26
C VAL A 267 8.46 16.54 -6.67
N ALA A 268 7.57 15.69 -7.13
CA ALA A 268 7.52 15.26 -8.52
C ALA A 268 6.21 15.72 -9.16
N PHE A 269 6.31 16.12 -10.44
CA PHE A 269 5.20 16.49 -11.30
C PHE A 269 5.15 15.47 -12.45
N PRO A 270 4.36 14.39 -12.31
CA PRO A 270 4.23 13.39 -13.37
C PRO A 270 3.59 13.99 -14.61
N ASP A 271 4.04 13.59 -15.79
CA ASP A 271 3.43 14.01 -17.04
C ASP A 271 2.00 13.50 -17.14
N SER A 272 1.14 14.31 -17.73
CA SER A 272 -0.32 14.07 -17.73
C SER A 272 -0.73 12.76 -18.39
N ILE A 273 0.05 12.26 -19.35
CA ILE A 273 -0.23 11.02 -20.08
C ILE A 273 -0.24 9.78 -19.16
N TYR A 274 0.52 9.81 -18.05
CA TYR A 274 0.60 8.72 -17.08
C TYR A 274 -0.47 8.78 -15.99
N LEU A 275 -1.26 9.86 -15.93
CA LEU A 275 -2.18 10.18 -14.85
C LEU A 275 -3.65 9.88 -15.15
N SER A 276 -3.99 9.25 -16.30
CA SER A 276 -5.38 9.06 -16.72
C SER A 276 -6.27 8.49 -15.60
N ILE A 277 -5.83 7.43 -14.92
CA ILE A 277 -6.56 6.83 -13.79
C ILE A 277 -6.57 7.71 -12.54
N ALA A 278 -5.46 8.36 -12.23
CA ALA A 278 -5.37 9.21 -11.05
C ALA A 278 -6.27 10.44 -11.17
N ARG A 279 -6.47 10.95 -12.38
CA ARG A 279 -7.33 12.10 -12.71
C ARG A 279 -8.81 11.77 -12.80
N ASN A 280 -9.22 10.50 -12.79
CA ASN A 280 -10.64 10.12 -12.68
C ASN A 280 -11.29 10.68 -11.40
N PHE A 281 -10.51 10.86 -10.36
CA PHE A 281 -10.93 11.61 -9.17
C PHE A 281 -10.47 13.07 -9.29
N LYS A 282 -11.32 13.92 -9.89
CA LYS A 282 -11.01 15.34 -10.22
C LYS A 282 -10.53 16.19 -9.05
N GLN A 283 -10.94 15.84 -7.81
CA GLN A 283 -10.52 16.60 -6.62
C GLN A 283 -9.11 16.26 -6.14
N ARG A 284 -8.48 15.21 -6.68
CA ARG A 284 -7.13 14.80 -6.30
C ARG A 284 -6.09 15.72 -6.93
N ASN A 285 -5.27 16.35 -6.09
CA ASN A 285 -4.18 17.22 -6.55
C ASN A 285 -2.82 16.51 -6.60
N GLY A 286 -2.72 15.30 -6.04
CA GLY A 286 -1.48 14.54 -6.00
C GLY A 286 -1.47 13.41 -4.99
N SER A 287 -0.29 13.11 -4.43
CA SER A 287 -0.12 12.15 -3.33
C SER A 287 0.99 12.56 -2.36
N ILE A 288 0.81 12.14 -1.11
CA ILE A 288 1.85 12.16 -0.07
C ILE A 288 2.32 10.72 0.12
N SER A 289 3.65 10.49 0.11
CA SER A 289 4.18 9.15 0.00
C SER A 289 5.28 8.85 1.02
N GLY A 290 5.92 7.69 0.89
CA GLY A 290 6.79 7.08 1.89
C GLY A 290 7.87 7.98 2.46
N TYR A 291 8.47 8.89 1.67
CA TYR A 291 9.52 9.79 2.18
C TYR A 291 9.01 10.84 3.18
N ILE A 292 7.73 11.24 3.08
CA ILE A 292 7.06 12.05 4.11
C ILE A 292 6.50 11.14 5.20
N LEU A 293 5.77 10.07 4.84
CA LEU A 293 5.07 9.21 5.80
C LEU A 293 6.02 8.60 6.83
N LYS A 294 7.24 8.20 6.44
CA LYS A 294 8.24 7.64 7.36
C LYS A 294 8.68 8.58 8.49
N ARG A 295 8.35 9.87 8.41
CA ARG A 295 8.68 10.89 9.45
C ARG A 295 7.70 10.87 10.61
N PHE A 296 6.65 10.06 10.50
CA PHE A 296 5.59 9.95 11.49
C PHE A 296 5.40 8.50 11.92
N ASN A 297 4.88 8.30 13.11
CA ASN A 297 4.14 7.11 13.46
C ASN A 297 2.68 7.42 13.18
N ILE A 298 1.95 6.48 12.56
CA ILE A 298 0.61 6.75 12.02
C ILE A 298 -0.33 5.63 12.46
N PHE A 299 -1.53 6.00 12.94
CA PHE A 299 -2.66 5.08 13.02
C PHE A 299 -3.63 5.42 11.91
N PHE A 300 -4.11 4.41 11.21
CA PHE A 300 -5.15 4.50 10.19
C PHE A 300 -6.40 3.82 10.71
N ASP A 301 -7.51 4.54 10.72
CA ASP A 301 -8.84 4.03 10.96
C ASP A 301 -9.73 4.41 9.77
N TYR A 302 -9.87 3.49 8.81
CA TYR A 302 -10.65 3.75 7.61
C TYR A 302 -12.15 3.81 7.88
N ASN A 303 -12.64 3.02 8.83
CA ASN A 303 -14.06 2.98 9.17
C ASN A 303 -14.48 4.26 9.92
N GLY A 304 -13.58 4.82 10.73
CA GLY A 304 -13.80 6.09 11.40
C GLY A 304 -13.37 7.31 10.55
N GLU A 305 -12.91 7.11 9.32
CA GLU A 305 -12.40 8.16 8.41
C GLU A 305 -11.40 9.11 9.09
N GLN A 306 -10.44 8.54 9.82
CA GLN A 306 -9.47 9.31 10.59
C GLN A 306 -8.09 8.65 10.63
N ILE A 307 -7.08 9.50 10.83
CA ILE A 307 -5.72 9.07 11.15
C ILE A 307 -5.21 9.85 12.35
N TRP A 308 -4.29 9.24 13.09
CA TRP A 308 -3.47 9.94 14.09
C TRP A 308 -2.03 9.91 13.65
N ILE A 309 -1.38 11.06 13.66
CA ILE A 309 0.03 11.18 13.30
C ILE A 309 0.83 11.77 14.45
N LYS A 310 2.04 11.26 14.65
CA LYS A 310 2.99 11.75 15.64
C LYS A 310 4.39 11.77 15.03
N LYS A 311 5.13 12.88 15.20
CA LYS A 311 6.55 12.97 14.82
C LYS A 311 7.34 11.81 15.42
N ASN A 312 8.24 11.24 14.62
CA ASN A 312 9.22 10.26 15.10
C ASN A 312 10.65 10.80 14.90
N SER A 313 11.66 9.96 15.14
CA SER A 313 13.09 10.34 15.01
C SER A 313 13.49 10.83 13.60
N ASN A 314 12.74 10.43 12.55
CA ASN A 314 13.03 10.85 11.18
C ASN A 314 12.44 12.22 10.82
N PHE A 315 11.66 12.88 11.71
CA PHE A 315 10.90 14.08 11.36
C PHE A 315 11.78 15.21 10.84
N LYS A 316 12.91 15.47 11.50
CA LYS A 316 13.84 16.54 11.16
C LYS A 316 14.85 16.19 10.06
N ALA A 317 14.86 14.94 9.57
CA ALA A 317 15.77 14.54 8.51
C ALA A 317 15.55 15.40 7.25
N PRO A 318 16.59 15.93 6.60
CA PRO A 318 16.41 16.73 5.38
C PRO A 318 15.93 15.89 4.20
N PHE A 319 15.44 16.57 3.16
CA PHE A 319 15.07 15.95 1.89
C PHE A 319 16.22 16.09 0.90
N TYR A 320 16.68 14.95 0.36
CA TYR A 320 17.73 14.88 -0.64
C TYR A 320 17.23 14.25 -1.92
N TYR A 321 17.78 14.68 -3.04
CA TYR A 321 17.79 13.90 -4.28
C TYR A 321 19.10 13.11 -4.37
N ASN A 322 19.09 12.05 -5.15
CA ASN A 322 20.31 11.35 -5.53
C ASN A 322 21.09 12.21 -6.54
N ASN A 323 22.12 12.89 -6.06
CA ASN A 323 22.92 13.80 -6.90
C ASN A 323 24.01 13.06 -7.70
N SER A 324 24.20 11.73 -7.49
CA SER A 324 25.20 10.96 -8.24
C SER A 324 24.74 10.63 -9.68
N GLY A 325 23.43 10.74 -9.96
CA GLY A 325 22.86 10.27 -11.23
C GLY A 325 22.90 8.75 -11.43
N ILE A 326 23.39 7.99 -10.43
CA ILE A 326 23.52 6.53 -10.51
C ILE A 326 22.36 5.87 -9.76
N THR A 327 21.64 4.99 -10.43
CA THR A 327 20.65 4.11 -9.83
C THR A 327 21.19 2.68 -9.84
N LEU A 328 21.27 2.05 -8.67
CA LEU A 328 21.68 0.66 -8.55
C LEU A 328 20.45 -0.26 -8.59
N GLU A 329 20.51 -1.27 -9.44
CA GLU A 329 19.52 -2.34 -9.51
C GLU A 329 20.21 -3.70 -9.35
N GLN A 330 19.59 -4.58 -8.57
CA GLN A 330 20.07 -5.96 -8.46
C GLN A 330 19.45 -6.79 -9.60
N ARG A 331 20.27 -7.22 -10.55
CA ARG A 331 19.84 -8.12 -11.63
C ARG A 331 20.34 -9.53 -11.36
N GLY A 332 19.40 -10.45 -11.17
CA GLY A 332 19.64 -11.88 -11.02
C GLY A 332 20.08 -12.32 -9.62
N TYR A 333 19.99 -13.63 -9.40
CA TYR A 333 20.49 -14.34 -8.23
C TYR A 333 21.46 -15.41 -8.70
N ARG A 334 22.64 -15.50 -8.05
CA ARG A 334 23.51 -16.65 -8.19
C ARG A 334 23.14 -17.65 -7.10
N VAL A 335 22.54 -18.77 -7.45
CA VAL A 335 22.33 -19.87 -6.51
C VAL A 335 23.69 -20.55 -6.32
N VAL A 336 24.30 -20.34 -5.15
CA VAL A 336 25.51 -21.07 -4.76
C VAL A 336 25.06 -22.26 -3.93
N LYS A 337 25.29 -23.47 -4.46
CA LYS A 337 25.08 -24.71 -3.73
C LYS A 337 26.30 -24.88 -2.81
N GLU A 338 26.20 -24.51 -1.53
CA GLU A 338 27.24 -24.85 -0.56
C GLU A 338 27.20 -26.36 -0.29
N LEU A 339 28.20 -27.05 -0.72
CA LEU A 339 28.51 -28.40 -0.26
C LEU A 339 29.03 -28.29 1.20
N LYS A 340 28.10 -28.48 2.17
CA LYS A 340 28.56 -28.68 3.56
C LYS A 340 29.44 -29.93 3.59
N LYS A 341 30.72 -29.76 3.75
CA LYS A 341 31.62 -30.86 4.14
C LYS A 341 31.10 -31.39 5.48
N LYS A 342 30.58 -32.62 5.50
CA LYS A 342 30.38 -33.36 6.74
C LYS A 342 31.80 -33.52 7.33
N SER A 343 32.05 -32.87 8.44
CA SER A 343 33.20 -33.23 9.28
C SER A 343 32.89 -34.60 9.88
N CYS A 344 33.59 -35.64 9.42
CA CYS A 344 33.67 -36.89 10.16
C CYS A 344 34.57 -36.63 11.36
N TYR A 345 33.99 -36.70 12.55
CA TYR A 345 34.68 -37.01 13.80
C TYR A 345 34.20 -38.38 14.25
#